data_4caa9f60bb55d90252a650336f015173
#
_entry.id   4caa9f60bb55d90252a650336f015173
#
_cell.length_a   1.000
_cell.length_b   1.000
_cell.length_c   1.000
_cell.angle_alpha   90.00
_cell.angle_beta   90.00
_cell.angle_gamma   90.00
#
_symmetry.space_group_name_H-M   'P 1'
#
loop_
_entity.id
_entity.type
_entity.pdbx_description
1 polymer ?
#
loop_
_entity_poly.entity_id
_entity_poly.type
_entity_poly.pdbx_seq_one_letter_code
_entity_poly.pdbx_strand_id
1 'polypeptide(L)'
;MQVRFIFNLYQNDELFFGYNGHMTMNPIEQHRFNMIEQQIRTWEVLDPEVLNLLHQVPREKFVPTEYQGVAFADTEIPLYDDVCMLSPKLEARLIQSLSLQKKDHVLVVGSGSGYLTALTASLVKNVVSVDINPYFTKLAKQNCQKIKLNNITFVTGDGSLGWLKNQPYDAILFAGSLPLLPESIRNQLNVNGRLLAILGEAPSMQATLITRSSNSDFEEEVLFETVVPSLYIKHENTFVF
;
A
#
# COMPACT_ATOMS: atom_id res chain seq x y z
N MET A 1 -23.14 -0.66 26.39
CA MET A 1 -23.38 0.68 25.81
C MET A 1 -22.34 1.07 24.74
N GLN A 2 -21.42 0.20 24.35
CA GLN A 2 -20.35 0.46 23.36
C GLN A 2 -20.63 -0.06 21.94
N VAL A 3 -21.66 -0.86 21.73
CA VAL A 3 -21.96 -1.48 20.42
C VAL A 3 -22.75 -0.55 19.48
N ARG A 4 -23.30 0.54 19.97
CA ARG A 4 -24.16 1.46 19.19
C ARG A 4 -23.41 2.49 18.33
N PHE A 5 -22.11 2.68 18.52
CA PHE A 5 -21.33 3.69 17.78
C PHE A 5 -20.75 3.17 16.45
N ILE A 6 -20.63 1.86 16.28
CA ILE A 6 -20.10 1.25 15.05
C ILE A 6 -21.16 1.15 13.95
N PHE A 7 -22.45 1.18 14.32
CA PHE A 7 -23.58 0.92 13.40
C PHE A 7 -23.93 2.05 12.43
N ASN A 8 -23.41 3.26 12.62
CA ASN A 8 -23.78 4.41 11.77
C ASN A 8 -22.88 4.61 10.54
N LEU A 9 -21.89 3.74 10.30
CA LEU A 9 -20.96 3.83 9.17
C LEU A 9 -21.30 2.89 7.99
N TYR A 10 -22.28 2.02 8.15
CA TYR A 10 -22.69 1.04 7.12
C TYR A 10 -24.05 1.38 6.52
N GLN A 11 -24.15 2.49 5.82
CA GLN A 11 -25.25 2.73 4.89
C GLN A 11 -24.82 2.32 3.48
N ASN A 12 -24.91 1.05 3.18
CA ASN A 12 -25.04 0.38 1.87
C ASN A 12 -24.22 -0.90 1.89
N ASP A 13 -24.88 -2.03 2.21
CA ASP A 13 -24.68 -3.31 1.53
C ASP A 13 -25.30 -4.44 2.37
N GLU A 14 -26.33 -5.04 1.77
CA GLU A 14 -26.95 -6.34 2.00
C GLU A 14 -26.79 -7.00 3.39
N LEU A 15 -27.65 -6.60 4.31
CA LEU A 15 -27.93 -7.37 5.51
C LEU A 15 -28.77 -8.61 5.12
N PHE A 16 -28.17 -9.76 5.15
CA PHE A 16 -28.92 -11.03 5.03
C PHE A 16 -29.63 -11.35 6.34
N PHE A 17 -30.97 -11.42 6.31
CA PHE A 17 -31.74 -11.96 7.42
C PHE A 17 -31.68 -13.48 7.39
N GLY A 18 -30.97 -14.08 8.35
CA GLY A 18 -31.06 -15.52 8.60
C GLY A 18 -32.42 -15.91 9.17
N TYR A 19 -32.83 -17.17 8.97
CA TYR A 19 -34.14 -17.74 9.33
C TYR A 19 -34.55 -17.57 10.80
N ASN A 20 -33.69 -17.09 11.69
CA ASN A 20 -33.91 -16.89 13.13
C ASN A 20 -33.75 -15.44 13.60
N GLY A 21 -33.83 -14.43 12.74
CA GLY A 21 -33.82 -13.02 13.15
C GLY A 21 -32.48 -12.51 13.73
N HIS A 22 -31.39 -13.29 13.68
CA HIS A 22 -30.05 -12.83 14.01
C HIS A 22 -29.40 -12.16 12.78
N MET A 23 -28.93 -10.93 12.96
CA MET A 23 -28.08 -10.28 11.99
C MET A 23 -26.75 -11.07 11.87
N THR A 24 -26.56 -11.77 10.77
CA THR A 24 -25.29 -12.41 10.44
C THR A 24 -24.54 -11.53 9.45
N MET A 25 -23.30 -11.18 9.78
CA MET A 25 -22.41 -10.51 8.83
C MET A 25 -22.17 -11.45 7.64
N ASN A 26 -22.01 -10.88 6.43
CA ASN A 26 -21.52 -11.63 5.29
C ASN A 26 -20.18 -12.29 5.66
N PRO A 27 -19.92 -13.56 5.30
CA PRO A 27 -18.68 -14.26 5.63
C PRO A 27 -17.41 -13.49 5.23
N ILE A 28 -17.41 -12.79 4.09
CA ILE A 28 -16.29 -11.96 3.63
C ILE A 28 -16.05 -10.79 4.60
N GLU A 29 -17.11 -10.11 5.00
CA GLU A 29 -17.02 -9.00 5.98
C GLU A 29 -16.53 -9.50 7.34
N GLN A 30 -16.97 -10.69 7.77
CA GLN A 30 -16.50 -11.28 9.01
C GLN A 30 -15.00 -11.61 8.94
N HIS A 31 -14.52 -12.16 7.83
CA HIS A 31 -13.09 -12.44 7.65
C HIS A 31 -12.27 -11.15 7.61
N ARG A 32 -12.75 -10.11 6.92
CA ARG A 32 -12.10 -8.79 6.90
C ARG A 32 -12.04 -8.18 8.30
N PHE A 33 -13.15 -8.21 9.04
CA PHE A 33 -13.21 -7.75 10.42
C PHE A 33 -12.21 -8.49 11.31
N ASN A 34 -12.14 -9.81 11.22
CA ASN A 34 -11.20 -10.63 11.98
C ASN A 34 -9.74 -10.28 11.63
N MET A 35 -9.41 -10.08 10.34
CA MET A 35 -8.09 -9.63 9.92
C MET A 35 -7.73 -8.29 10.58
N ILE A 36 -8.62 -7.31 10.56
CA ILE A 36 -8.37 -5.99 11.13
C ILE A 36 -8.18 -6.06 12.63
N GLU A 37 -9.11 -6.71 13.35
CA GLU A 37 -9.10 -6.72 14.82
C GLU A 37 -8.04 -7.64 15.43
N GLN A 38 -7.77 -8.79 14.80
CA GLN A 38 -6.92 -9.83 15.41
C GLN A 38 -5.50 -9.87 14.83
N GLN A 39 -5.28 -9.34 13.63
CA GLN A 39 -3.97 -9.34 12.99
C GLN A 39 -3.39 -7.92 12.91
N ILE A 40 -4.11 -6.97 12.32
CA ILE A 40 -3.58 -5.63 12.02
C ILE A 40 -3.43 -4.79 13.28
N ARG A 41 -4.46 -4.72 14.14
CA ARG A 41 -4.38 -3.94 15.40
C ARG A 41 -3.31 -4.45 16.35
N THR A 42 -3.05 -5.74 16.38
CA THR A 42 -1.99 -6.35 17.22
C THR A 42 -0.57 -6.00 16.76
N TRP A 43 -0.44 -5.46 15.55
CA TRP A 43 0.81 -4.97 14.96
C TRP A 43 0.94 -3.43 15.04
N GLU A 44 0.32 -2.82 16.05
CA GLU A 44 0.39 -1.38 16.34
C GLU A 44 -0.21 -0.47 15.26
N VAL A 45 -1.09 -1.00 14.42
CA VAL A 45 -1.91 -0.17 13.53
C VAL A 45 -3.15 0.25 14.30
N LEU A 46 -3.12 1.47 14.83
CA LEU A 46 -4.14 1.99 15.74
C LEU A 46 -4.86 3.23 15.18
N ASP A 47 -4.40 3.79 14.08
CA ASP A 47 -5.02 4.95 13.44
C ASP A 47 -6.44 4.59 12.96
N PRO A 48 -7.49 5.25 13.47
CA PRO A 48 -8.87 4.96 13.09
C PRO A 48 -9.17 5.18 11.60
N GLU A 49 -8.49 6.14 10.95
CA GLU A 49 -8.66 6.41 9.52
C GLU A 49 -8.10 5.24 8.69
N VAL A 50 -6.94 4.71 9.06
CA VAL A 50 -6.34 3.52 8.41
C VAL A 50 -7.18 2.27 8.65
N LEU A 51 -7.64 2.02 9.87
CA LEU A 51 -8.49 0.87 10.17
C LEU A 51 -9.81 0.94 9.38
N ASN A 52 -10.44 2.12 9.31
CA ASN A 52 -11.66 2.32 8.51
C ASN A 52 -11.39 2.15 7.00
N LEU A 53 -10.24 2.62 6.51
CA LEU A 53 -9.82 2.43 5.13
C LEU A 53 -9.78 0.94 4.73
N LEU A 54 -9.24 0.08 5.61
CA LEU A 54 -9.16 -1.37 5.37
C LEU A 54 -10.54 -2.06 5.33
N HIS A 55 -11.55 -1.48 5.98
CA HIS A 55 -12.93 -1.91 5.81
C HIS A 55 -13.50 -1.48 4.45
N GLN A 56 -13.16 -0.29 3.96
CA GLN A 56 -13.71 0.30 2.75
C GLN A 56 -13.08 -0.22 1.46
N VAL A 57 -11.77 -0.50 1.47
CA VAL A 57 -11.04 -0.99 0.29
C VAL A 57 -10.99 -2.52 0.30
N PRO A 58 -11.77 -3.19 -0.56
CA PRO A 58 -11.96 -4.64 -0.51
C PRO A 58 -10.73 -5.39 -1.03
N ARG A 59 -9.84 -5.83 -0.11
CA ARG A 59 -8.58 -6.53 -0.45
C ARG A 59 -8.79 -7.73 -1.35
N GLU A 60 -9.85 -8.51 -1.13
CA GLU A 60 -10.19 -9.71 -1.90
C GLU A 60 -10.41 -9.44 -3.39
N LYS A 61 -10.72 -8.20 -3.79
CA LYS A 61 -10.86 -7.82 -5.20
C LYS A 61 -9.53 -7.59 -5.92
N PHE A 62 -8.43 -7.55 -5.18
CA PHE A 62 -7.07 -7.38 -5.69
C PHE A 62 -6.27 -8.68 -5.69
N VAL A 63 -6.79 -9.70 -5.03
CA VAL A 63 -6.17 -11.02 -4.92
C VAL A 63 -6.55 -11.88 -6.13
N PRO A 64 -5.60 -12.62 -6.75
CA PRO A 64 -5.91 -13.58 -7.81
C PRO A 64 -6.93 -14.62 -7.35
N THR A 65 -7.76 -15.10 -8.27
CA THR A 65 -8.89 -15.99 -7.95
C THR A 65 -8.48 -17.24 -7.19
N GLU A 66 -7.32 -17.82 -7.53
CA GLU A 66 -6.76 -19.02 -6.91
C GLU A 66 -6.33 -18.81 -5.45
N TYR A 67 -6.10 -17.56 -5.02
CA TYR A 67 -5.69 -17.20 -3.66
C TYR A 67 -6.77 -16.49 -2.86
N GLN A 68 -7.98 -16.35 -3.36
CA GLN A 68 -9.05 -15.63 -2.65
C GLN A 68 -9.38 -16.22 -1.28
N GLY A 69 -9.20 -17.53 -1.10
CA GLY A 69 -9.38 -18.20 0.20
C GLY A 69 -8.43 -17.74 1.29
N VAL A 70 -7.30 -17.12 0.93
CA VAL A 70 -6.29 -16.58 1.86
C VAL A 70 -6.16 -15.06 1.78
N ALA A 71 -7.11 -14.37 1.15
CA ALA A 71 -7.07 -12.92 0.96
C ALA A 71 -6.91 -12.12 2.26
N PHE A 72 -7.39 -12.65 3.38
CA PHE A 72 -7.35 -12.04 4.70
C PHE A 72 -6.35 -12.70 5.65
N ALA A 73 -5.54 -13.66 5.17
CA ALA A 73 -4.48 -14.26 5.95
C ALA A 73 -3.26 -13.32 6.03
N ASP A 74 -2.52 -13.40 7.14
CA ASP A 74 -1.28 -12.65 7.33
C ASP A 74 -0.13 -13.29 6.56
N THR A 75 -0.21 -13.21 5.24
CA THR A 75 0.78 -13.78 4.32
C THR A 75 0.92 -12.93 3.05
N GLU A 76 2.04 -13.04 2.41
CA GLU A 76 2.24 -12.56 1.04
C GLU A 76 1.44 -13.42 0.07
N ILE A 77 0.88 -12.80 -0.97
CA ILE A 77 0.09 -13.50 -1.97
C ILE A 77 0.81 -13.44 -3.31
N PRO A 78 1.19 -14.59 -3.88
CA PRO A 78 1.84 -14.62 -5.18
C PRO A 78 1.00 -13.95 -6.27
N LEU A 79 1.66 -13.20 -7.11
CA LEU A 79 1.12 -12.63 -8.34
C LEU A 79 1.74 -13.35 -9.56
N TYR A 80 2.23 -12.61 -10.50
CA TYR A 80 2.93 -13.10 -11.68
C TYR A 80 4.42 -12.78 -11.55
N ASP A 81 5.32 -13.64 -12.13
CA ASP A 81 6.75 -13.35 -12.29
C ASP A 81 7.49 -13.05 -10.96
N ASP A 82 7.33 -13.95 -9.97
CA ASP A 82 7.93 -13.86 -8.63
C ASP A 82 7.59 -12.61 -7.82
N VAL A 83 6.63 -11.81 -8.29
CA VAL A 83 6.08 -10.68 -7.56
C VAL A 83 4.95 -11.14 -6.65
N CYS A 84 4.83 -10.55 -5.47
CA CYS A 84 3.73 -10.82 -4.55
C CYS A 84 3.07 -9.55 -4.03
N MET A 85 1.83 -9.67 -3.54
CA MET A 85 1.22 -8.67 -2.66
C MET A 85 1.85 -8.81 -1.28
N LEU A 86 2.13 -7.69 -0.65
CA LEU A 86 2.58 -7.66 0.74
C LEU A 86 1.50 -8.21 1.69
N SER A 87 1.91 -8.66 2.88
CA SER A 87 0.94 -9.08 3.89
C SER A 87 0.08 -7.90 4.35
N PRO A 88 -1.21 -8.12 4.71
CA PRO A 88 -2.13 -7.04 5.03
C PRO A 88 -1.68 -6.18 6.21
N LYS A 89 -1.03 -6.77 7.21
CA LYS A 89 -0.48 -6.04 8.36
C LYS A 89 0.63 -5.08 7.93
N LEU A 90 1.50 -5.51 7.02
CA LEU A 90 2.59 -4.67 6.54
C LEU A 90 2.06 -3.51 5.69
N GLU A 91 1.14 -3.76 4.75
CA GLU A 91 0.52 -2.70 3.95
C GLU A 91 -0.15 -1.65 4.83
N ALA A 92 -0.90 -2.08 5.86
CA ALA A 92 -1.54 -1.18 6.81
C ALA A 92 -0.52 -0.35 7.61
N ARG A 93 0.58 -0.97 8.05
CA ARG A 93 1.63 -0.29 8.81
C ARG A 93 2.38 0.73 7.96
N LEU A 94 2.67 0.41 6.70
CA LEU A 94 3.28 1.35 5.75
C LEU A 94 2.38 2.58 5.53
N ILE A 95 1.08 2.39 5.32
CA ILE A 95 0.12 3.48 5.13
C ILE A 95 0.02 4.35 6.39
N GLN A 96 -0.08 3.75 7.59
CA GLN A 96 -0.12 4.51 8.85
C GLN A 96 1.14 5.36 9.03
N SER A 97 2.32 4.78 8.78
CA SER A 97 3.61 5.46 8.98
C SER A 97 3.80 6.69 8.09
N LEU A 98 3.18 6.72 6.93
CA LEU A 98 3.24 7.87 6.03
C LEU A 98 2.37 9.06 6.48
N SER A 99 1.40 8.87 7.39
CA SER A 99 0.52 9.94 7.86
C SER A 99 -0.05 10.79 6.71
N LEU A 100 -0.62 10.12 5.69
CA LEU A 100 -1.09 10.73 4.45
C LEU A 100 -2.21 11.73 4.69
N GLN A 101 -2.27 12.78 3.88
CA GLN A 101 -3.27 13.84 3.98
C GLN A 101 -4.07 13.98 2.69
N LYS A 102 -5.33 14.40 2.80
CA LYS A 102 -6.26 14.55 1.66
C LYS A 102 -5.75 15.49 0.54
N LYS A 103 -4.81 16.36 0.83
CA LYS A 103 -4.21 17.29 -0.15
C LYS A 103 -3.01 16.69 -0.88
N ASP A 104 -2.43 15.60 -0.38
CA ASP A 104 -1.14 15.08 -0.82
C ASP A 104 -1.17 14.61 -2.27
N HIS A 105 -0.04 14.84 -2.95
CA HIS A 105 0.35 14.24 -4.22
C HIS A 105 1.40 13.17 -3.97
N VAL A 106 1.08 11.92 -4.30
CA VAL A 106 1.87 10.75 -3.87
C VAL A 106 2.40 9.95 -5.06
N LEU A 107 3.65 9.52 -4.94
CA LEU A 107 4.25 8.52 -5.82
C LEU A 107 4.22 7.15 -5.12
N VAL A 108 3.71 6.14 -5.81
CA VAL A 108 3.83 4.72 -5.41
C VAL A 108 4.67 4.01 -6.47
N VAL A 109 5.78 3.42 -6.04
CA VAL A 109 6.69 2.63 -6.90
C VAL A 109 6.47 1.15 -6.61
N GLY A 110 6.10 0.41 -7.66
CA GLY A 110 5.62 -0.96 -7.58
C GLY A 110 4.09 -1.00 -7.52
N SER A 111 3.43 -1.11 -8.68
CA SER A 111 1.96 -1.16 -8.74
C SER A 111 1.40 -2.51 -8.28
N GLY A 112 2.07 -3.61 -8.65
CA GLY A 112 1.66 -4.96 -8.32
C GLY A 112 0.18 -5.24 -8.63
N SER A 113 -0.57 -5.72 -7.65
CA SER A 113 -2.03 -5.92 -7.76
C SER A 113 -2.82 -4.61 -7.79
N GLY A 114 -2.24 -3.50 -7.35
CA GLY A 114 -2.88 -2.21 -7.16
C GLY A 114 -3.48 -1.97 -5.76
N TYR A 115 -3.37 -2.91 -4.83
CA TYR A 115 -4.01 -2.75 -3.52
C TYR A 115 -3.39 -1.63 -2.68
N LEU A 116 -2.05 -1.62 -2.55
CA LEU A 116 -1.34 -0.54 -1.83
C LEU A 116 -1.57 0.83 -2.49
N THR A 117 -1.62 0.87 -3.84
CA THR A 117 -1.99 2.06 -4.59
C THR A 117 -3.42 2.50 -4.29
N ALA A 118 -4.37 1.56 -4.17
CA ALA A 118 -5.77 1.84 -3.85
C ALA A 118 -5.95 2.38 -2.43
N LEU A 119 -5.25 1.80 -1.44
CA LEU A 119 -5.22 2.32 -0.07
C LEU A 119 -4.72 3.77 -0.06
N THR A 120 -3.57 4.03 -0.71
CA THR A 120 -2.99 5.36 -0.83
C THR A 120 -3.98 6.34 -1.48
N ALA A 121 -4.54 5.97 -2.64
CA ALA A 121 -5.44 6.85 -3.41
C ALA A 121 -6.74 7.21 -2.68
N SER A 122 -7.18 6.35 -1.76
CA SER A 122 -8.38 6.62 -0.95
C SER A 122 -8.17 7.70 0.11
N LEU A 123 -6.91 7.99 0.47
CA LEU A 123 -6.55 8.98 1.50
C LEU A 123 -6.10 10.33 0.93
N VAL A 124 -5.70 10.38 -0.35
CA VAL A 124 -4.98 11.54 -0.89
C VAL A 124 -5.67 12.18 -2.09
N LYS A 125 -5.17 13.33 -2.52
CA LYS A 125 -5.70 14.06 -3.69
C LYS A 125 -5.48 13.30 -4.98
N ASN A 126 -4.25 12.84 -5.23
CA ASN A 126 -3.87 12.09 -6.43
C ASN A 126 -2.62 11.24 -6.22
N VAL A 127 -2.55 10.16 -6.96
CA VAL A 127 -1.44 9.20 -6.95
C VAL A 127 -0.86 9.04 -8.35
N VAL A 128 0.46 8.99 -8.43
CA VAL A 128 1.19 8.45 -9.58
C VAL A 128 1.68 7.06 -9.17
N SER A 129 1.24 6.02 -9.86
CA SER A 129 1.67 4.64 -9.59
C SER A 129 2.52 4.16 -10.76
N VAL A 130 3.78 3.82 -10.46
CA VAL A 130 4.78 3.43 -11.47
C VAL A 130 5.15 1.97 -11.27
N ASP A 131 5.20 1.22 -12.36
CA ASP A 131 5.67 -0.16 -12.37
C ASP A 131 6.49 -0.42 -13.63
N ILE A 132 7.60 -1.11 -13.49
CA ILE A 132 8.48 -1.44 -14.62
C ILE A 132 7.81 -2.46 -15.55
N ASN A 133 6.95 -3.33 -15.01
CA ASN A 133 6.25 -4.35 -15.77
C ASN A 133 4.87 -3.85 -16.25
N PRO A 134 4.63 -3.75 -17.58
CA PRO A 134 3.35 -3.30 -18.13
C PRO A 134 2.17 -4.18 -17.74
N TYR A 135 2.41 -5.45 -17.39
CA TYR A 135 1.39 -6.35 -16.89
C TYR A 135 0.79 -5.82 -15.57
N PHE A 136 1.66 -5.45 -14.60
CA PHE A 136 1.21 -4.93 -13.30
C PHE A 136 0.58 -3.54 -13.41
N THR A 137 1.12 -2.67 -14.26
CA THR A 137 0.48 -1.37 -14.54
C THR A 137 -0.95 -1.54 -15.03
N LYS A 138 -1.19 -2.51 -15.94
CA LYS A 138 -2.52 -2.82 -16.47
C LYS A 138 -3.42 -3.47 -15.40
N LEU A 139 -2.91 -4.45 -14.67
CA LEU A 139 -3.63 -5.17 -13.62
C LEU A 139 -4.10 -4.20 -12.52
N ALA A 140 -3.18 -3.42 -11.97
CA ALA A 140 -3.46 -2.43 -10.93
C ALA A 140 -4.52 -1.42 -11.39
N LYS A 141 -4.40 -0.90 -12.61
CA LYS A 141 -5.40 0.00 -13.21
C LYS A 141 -6.78 -0.64 -13.27
N GLN A 142 -6.88 -1.87 -13.77
CA GLN A 142 -8.16 -2.59 -13.86
C GLN A 142 -8.78 -2.82 -12.48
N ASN A 143 -7.98 -3.22 -11.50
CA ASN A 143 -8.48 -3.48 -10.14
C ASN A 143 -8.96 -2.19 -9.46
N CYS A 144 -8.21 -1.10 -9.55
CA CYS A 144 -8.62 0.19 -9.00
C CYS A 144 -9.88 0.74 -9.67
N GLN A 145 -10.04 0.54 -10.98
CA GLN A 145 -11.25 0.93 -11.72
C GLN A 145 -12.50 0.17 -11.25
N LYS A 146 -12.37 -1.13 -10.88
CA LYS A 146 -13.49 -1.93 -10.34
C LYS A 146 -14.09 -1.33 -9.06
N ILE A 147 -13.28 -0.62 -8.28
CA ILE A 147 -13.71 0.08 -7.06
C ILE A 147 -13.86 1.59 -7.26
N LYS A 148 -13.91 2.05 -8.52
CA LYS A 148 -14.21 3.43 -8.95
C LYS A 148 -13.19 4.48 -8.47
N LEU A 149 -11.94 4.13 -8.25
CA LEU A 149 -10.86 5.09 -7.98
C LEU A 149 -10.43 5.76 -9.29
N ASN A 150 -10.50 7.10 -9.33
CA ASN A 150 -10.25 7.90 -10.54
C ASN A 150 -9.10 8.90 -10.39
N ASN A 151 -8.49 8.98 -9.20
CA ASN A 151 -7.41 9.92 -8.87
C ASN A 151 -6.01 9.29 -9.00
N ILE A 152 -5.84 8.28 -9.86
CA ILE A 152 -4.60 7.55 -10.04
C ILE A 152 -4.13 7.66 -11.48
N THR A 153 -2.87 8.07 -11.66
CA THR A 153 -2.16 8.00 -12.93
C THR A 153 -1.24 6.78 -12.92
N PHE A 154 -1.55 5.78 -13.74
CA PHE A 154 -0.71 4.59 -13.88
C PHE A 154 0.31 4.79 -15.01
N VAL A 155 1.57 4.45 -14.73
CA VAL A 155 2.70 4.63 -15.65
C VAL A 155 3.53 3.36 -15.69
N THR A 156 3.86 2.91 -16.90
CA THR A 156 4.86 1.85 -17.10
C THR A 156 6.23 2.48 -17.27
N GLY A 157 7.17 2.14 -16.40
CA GLY A 157 8.53 2.66 -16.42
C GLY A 157 9.33 2.26 -15.20
N ASP A 158 10.64 2.47 -15.26
CA ASP A 158 11.53 2.22 -14.14
C ASP A 158 11.40 3.34 -13.09
N GLY A 159 10.83 3.00 -11.94
CA GLY A 159 10.66 3.88 -10.79
C GLY A 159 11.78 3.77 -9.74
N SER A 160 12.83 3.00 -9.98
CA SER A 160 13.91 2.77 -9.00
C SER A 160 14.64 4.05 -8.60
N LEU A 161 14.63 5.07 -9.47
CA LEU A 161 15.17 6.42 -9.21
C LEU A 161 14.05 7.46 -8.95
N GLY A 162 12.84 7.00 -8.60
CA GLY A 162 11.66 7.84 -8.49
C GLY A 162 11.01 8.12 -9.85
N TRP A 163 10.20 9.19 -9.94
CA TRP A 163 9.52 9.56 -11.17
C TRP A 163 9.52 11.08 -11.39
N LEU A 164 10.52 11.58 -12.10
CA LEU A 164 10.78 13.02 -12.25
C LEU A 164 9.65 13.79 -12.95
N LYS A 165 8.91 13.14 -13.85
CA LYS A 165 7.91 13.81 -14.70
C LYS A 165 6.80 14.51 -13.91
N ASN A 166 6.46 13.99 -12.73
CA ASN A 166 5.32 14.45 -11.94
C ASN A 166 5.74 15.02 -10.57
N GLN A 167 7.05 15.19 -10.32
CA GLN A 167 7.56 15.78 -9.07
C GLN A 167 7.19 17.27 -8.94
N PRO A 168 7.28 17.87 -7.73
CA PRO A 168 7.59 17.21 -6.45
C PRO A 168 6.39 16.50 -5.82
N TYR A 169 6.69 15.57 -4.89
CA TYR A 169 5.69 14.77 -4.19
C TYR A 169 5.59 15.14 -2.71
N ASP A 170 4.41 15.04 -2.13
CA ASP A 170 4.19 15.17 -0.69
C ASP A 170 4.51 13.86 0.05
N ALA A 171 4.35 12.72 -0.64
CA ALA A 171 4.82 11.44 -0.14
C ALA A 171 5.31 10.53 -1.28
N ILE A 172 6.26 9.64 -0.96
CA ILE A 172 6.75 8.59 -1.85
C ILE A 172 6.72 7.27 -1.09
N LEU A 173 6.16 6.22 -1.70
CA LEU A 173 6.07 4.88 -1.13
C LEU A 173 6.63 3.84 -2.10
N PHE A 174 7.54 3.00 -1.61
CA PHE A 174 8.04 1.84 -2.32
C PHE A 174 7.33 0.58 -1.85
N ALA A 175 6.75 -0.19 -2.77
CA ALA A 175 5.98 -1.40 -2.49
C ALA A 175 6.85 -2.68 -2.41
N GLY A 176 8.15 -2.53 -2.35
CA GLY A 176 9.13 -3.61 -2.19
C GLY A 176 10.44 -3.04 -1.65
N SER A 177 11.43 -3.90 -1.40
CA SER A 177 12.71 -3.43 -0.86
C SER A 177 13.66 -2.89 -1.93
N LEU A 178 14.54 -2.02 -1.48
CA LEU A 178 15.71 -1.52 -2.21
C LEU A 178 16.97 -1.84 -1.42
N PRO A 179 18.08 -2.24 -2.04
CA PRO A 179 19.34 -2.41 -1.31
C PRO A 179 19.78 -1.12 -0.62
N LEU A 180 19.68 -0.01 -1.34
CA LEU A 180 19.98 1.35 -0.88
C LEU A 180 18.99 2.33 -1.53
N LEU A 181 18.72 3.43 -0.84
CA LEU A 181 17.90 4.51 -1.40
C LEU A 181 18.77 5.47 -2.21
N PRO A 182 18.54 5.63 -3.53
CA PRO A 182 19.26 6.63 -4.31
C PRO A 182 18.97 8.06 -3.82
N GLU A 183 20.02 8.87 -3.67
CA GLU A 183 19.88 10.25 -3.16
C GLU A 183 18.95 11.12 -4.02
N SER A 184 18.94 10.87 -5.33
CA SER A 184 18.08 11.59 -6.28
C SER A 184 16.59 11.51 -5.97
N ILE A 185 16.13 10.46 -5.27
CA ILE A 185 14.72 10.27 -4.91
C ILE A 185 14.31 11.24 -3.81
N ARG A 186 15.18 11.46 -2.82
CA ARG A 186 14.92 12.38 -1.70
C ARG A 186 14.59 13.80 -2.20
N ASN A 187 15.29 14.22 -3.24
CA ASN A 187 15.10 15.54 -3.86
C ASN A 187 13.77 15.68 -4.61
N GLN A 188 13.04 14.58 -4.84
CA GLN A 188 11.70 14.62 -5.45
C GLN A 188 10.59 14.90 -4.43
N LEU A 189 10.91 14.98 -3.13
CA LEU A 189 9.96 15.37 -2.10
C LEU A 189 9.78 16.90 -2.04
N ASN A 190 8.57 17.34 -1.71
CA ASN A 190 8.32 18.67 -1.18
C ASN A 190 9.02 18.85 0.18
N VAL A 191 9.26 20.08 0.62
CA VAL A 191 9.61 20.36 2.02
C VAL A 191 8.44 19.90 2.91
N ASN A 192 8.74 19.20 3.98
CA ASN A 192 7.84 18.42 4.82
C ASN A 192 7.21 17.19 4.13
N GLY A 193 7.71 16.82 2.95
CA GLY A 193 7.35 15.57 2.29
C GLY A 193 7.99 14.36 2.96
N ARG A 194 7.36 13.19 2.81
CA ARG A 194 7.76 11.94 3.48
C ARG A 194 8.02 10.85 2.44
N LEU A 195 9.07 10.07 2.65
CA LEU A 195 9.37 8.90 1.84
C LEU A 195 9.46 7.69 2.75
N LEU A 196 8.77 6.62 2.39
CA LEU A 196 8.84 5.35 3.09
C LEU A 196 9.35 4.27 2.15
N ALA A 197 10.45 3.65 2.53
CA ALA A 197 11.07 2.55 1.81
C ALA A 197 11.51 1.44 2.77
N ILE A 198 11.53 0.21 2.29
CA ILE A 198 12.15 -0.91 2.98
C ILE A 198 13.56 -1.05 2.40
N LEU A 199 14.58 -0.81 3.22
CA LEU A 199 15.98 -0.74 2.81
C LEU A 199 16.77 -1.93 3.34
N GLY A 200 17.70 -2.41 2.54
CA GLY A 200 18.59 -3.54 2.86
C GLY A 200 18.32 -4.76 2.01
N GLU A 201 19.01 -5.83 2.34
CA GLU A 201 18.89 -7.15 1.70
C GLU A 201 18.57 -8.22 2.74
N ALA A 202 17.84 -9.25 2.34
CA ALA A 202 17.50 -10.36 3.25
C ALA A 202 18.76 -11.00 3.86
N PRO A 203 18.77 -11.32 5.14
CA PRO A 203 17.64 -11.27 6.09
C PRO A 203 17.49 -9.95 6.86
N SER A 204 18.30 -8.92 6.56
CA SER A 204 18.35 -7.67 7.32
C SER A 204 17.81 -6.51 6.49
N MET A 205 16.52 -6.23 6.64
CA MET A 205 15.84 -5.11 5.99
C MET A 205 15.09 -4.28 7.02
N GLN A 206 14.99 -2.97 6.77
CA GLN A 206 14.37 -2.01 7.68
C GLN A 206 13.39 -1.09 6.92
N ALA A 207 12.18 -0.96 7.43
CA ALA A 207 11.27 0.09 7.00
C ALA A 207 11.77 1.43 7.54
N THR A 208 12.15 2.33 6.63
CA THR A 208 12.78 3.62 6.95
C THR A 208 11.88 4.75 6.43
N LEU A 209 11.53 5.66 7.32
CA LEU A 209 10.84 6.90 7.00
C LEU A 209 11.86 8.02 6.85
N ILE A 210 11.79 8.74 5.74
CA ILE A 210 12.64 9.89 5.46
C ILE A 210 11.74 11.11 5.30
N THR A 211 11.99 12.14 6.09
CA THR A 211 11.26 13.40 6.05
C THR A 211 12.18 14.51 5.56
N ARG A 212 11.75 15.26 4.55
CA ARG A 212 12.48 16.45 4.09
C ARG A 212 12.14 17.64 5.00
N SER A 213 13.01 17.98 5.95
CA SER A 213 12.77 19.06 6.91
C SER A 213 13.05 20.45 6.34
N SER A 214 13.97 20.58 5.37
CA SER A 214 14.27 21.82 4.65
C SER A 214 14.66 21.57 3.19
N ASN A 215 15.13 22.61 2.49
CA ASN A 215 15.61 22.43 1.11
C ASN A 215 16.81 21.50 1.00
N SER A 216 17.64 21.41 2.04
CA SER A 216 18.90 20.64 2.08
C SER A 216 18.90 19.50 3.11
N ASP A 217 17.94 19.52 4.06
CA ASP A 217 18.02 18.64 5.22
C ASP A 217 16.95 17.56 5.20
N PHE A 218 17.34 16.35 5.59
CA PHE A 218 16.51 15.18 5.67
C PHE A 218 16.70 14.49 7.01
N GLU A 219 15.61 14.08 7.62
CA GLU A 219 15.58 13.28 8.83
C GLU A 219 15.23 11.84 8.46
N GLU A 220 15.96 10.87 9.03
CA GLU A 220 15.75 9.46 8.79
C GLU A 220 15.37 8.76 10.09
N GLU A 221 14.31 7.97 10.06
CA GLU A 221 13.82 7.19 11.18
C GLU A 221 13.63 5.73 10.75
N VAL A 222 14.29 4.80 11.44
CA VAL A 222 14.03 3.36 11.28
C VAL A 222 12.80 3.00 12.11
N LEU A 223 11.74 2.55 11.45
CA LEU A 223 10.46 2.28 12.10
C LEU A 223 10.38 0.85 12.65
N PHE A 224 10.80 -0.14 11.86
CA PHE A 224 10.76 -1.56 12.21
C PHE A 224 11.56 -2.41 11.22
N GLU A 225 11.90 -3.61 11.66
CA GLU A 225 12.52 -4.62 10.80
C GLU A 225 11.45 -5.45 10.09
N THR A 226 11.71 -5.80 8.83
CA THR A 226 10.84 -6.65 8.02
C THR A 226 11.64 -7.24 6.85
N VAL A 227 11.14 -8.30 6.25
CA VAL A 227 11.72 -8.86 5.02
C VAL A 227 10.62 -8.92 3.97
N VAL A 228 10.89 -8.35 2.80
CA VAL A 228 9.97 -8.34 1.66
C VAL A 228 10.75 -8.60 0.37
N PRO A 229 10.07 -9.05 -0.70
CA PRO A 229 10.70 -9.15 -2.01
C PRO A 229 11.27 -7.81 -2.48
N SER A 230 12.42 -7.87 -3.15
CA SER A 230 13.03 -6.70 -3.78
C SER A 230 12.15 -6.17 -4.90
N LEU A 231 12.12 -4.86 -5.05
CA LEU A 231 11.64 -4.27 -6.30
C LEU A 231 12.55 -4.73 -7.44
N TYR A 232 11.94 -5.13 -8.55
CA TYR A 232 12.69 -5.47 -9.75
C TYR A 232 13.40 -4.22 -10.25
N ILE A 233 14.74 -4.24 -10.21
CA ILE A 233 15.59 -3.20 -10.76
C ILE A 233 16.17 -3.74 -12.06
N LYS A 234 15.92 -3.05 -13.16
CA LYS A 234 16.56 -3.39 -14.44
C LYS A 234 18.05 -3.09 -14.33
N HIS A 235 18.87 -4.11 -14.07
CA HIS A 235 20.32 -3.95 -14.20
C HIS A 235 20.67 -3.73 -15.67
N GLU A 236 21.13 -2.55 -16.02
CA GLU A 236 21.86 -2.40 -17.30
C GLU A 236 23.11 -3.28 -17.18
N ASN A 237 23.17 -4.32 -18.00
CA ASN A 237 24.38 -5.13 -18.13
C ASN A 237 25.50 -4.21 -18.70
N THR A 238 26.21 -3.55 -17.82
CA THR A 238 27.49 -2.92 -18.17
C THR A 238 28.47 -4.07 -18.37
N PHE A 239 28.58 -4.52 -19.63
CA PHE A 239 29.71 -5.35 -20.03
C PHE A 239 30.95 -4.45 -19.91
N VAL A 240 31.71 -4.67 -18.84
CA VAL A 240 33.09 -4.14 -18.75
C VAL A 240 33.97 -5.13 -19.51
N PHE A 241 34.48 -4.73 -20.67
CA PHE A 241 35.51 -5.46 -21.38
C PHE A 241 36.87 -5.21 -20.75
#